data_a15887a3447f2b11936b0603f9271877
#
_entry.id   a15887a3447f2b11936b0603f9271877
#
_cell.length_a   1.000
_cell.length_b   1.000
_cell.length_c   1.000
_cell.angle_alpha   90.00
_cell.angle_beta   90.00
_cell.angle_gamma   90.00
#
_symmetry.space_group_name_H-M   'P 1'
#
loop_
_entity.id
_entity.type
_entity.pdbx_description
1 polymer ?
#
loop_
_entity_poly.entity_id
_entity_poly.type
_entity_poly.pdbx_seq_one_letter_code
_entity_poly.pdbx_strand_id
1 'polypeptide(L)'
;MGFSQLGAESSWRIANTVSMEQAAKEAGYGLMMENANQKQEKQIDAIRSFIAYRVDVIVFSPIVETGWDNVLSEAKQAGIPVILMDRMIETQDDSLYKAYVGADFYAEGVRAGEYLVRKADALGAEHLRIAEICGTTDSTPMRDRHRGFMDVIGKDARFTVIDSVDGDFLQSKGEECMRELLEKYGADGIDVVYSHNDAMTLGALNVLEKTDAAATKNMIIITVDGEKDAVDALKAGRINCVVQCTPHLGPSVMKLVREMTAGKEPPKVYHPEEGAFSDFDDLTDPAVEGF
;
A
#
# COMPACT_ATOMS: atom_id res chain seq x y z
N MET A 1 -0.05 -8.76 -23.76
CA MET A 1 0.77 -8.29 -22.65
C MET A 1 0.81 -9.33 -21.54
N GLY A 2 1.91 -9.39 -20.76
CA GLY A 2 2.03 -10.24 -19.58
C GLY A 2 1.85 -9.42 -18.31
N PHE A 3 1.09 -9.93 -17.33
CA PHE A 3 0.92 -9.31 -16.02
C PHE A 3 1.20 -10.32 -14.91
N SER A 4 2.21 -10.06 -14.07
CA SER A 4 2.47 -10.87 -12.89
C SER A 4 2.06 -10.12 -11.63
N GLN A 5 0.98 -10.60 -11.00
CA GLN A 5 0.52 -10.12 -9.70
C GLN A 5 1.28 -10.85 -8.58
N LEU A 6 1.61 -10.13 -7.51
CA LEU A 6 2.36 -10.74 -6.40
C LEU A 6 1.51 -11.72 -5.57
N GLY A 7 0.21 -11.47 -5.42
CA GLY A 7 -0.69 -12.28 -4.59
C GLY A 7 -2.14 -11.86 -4.71
N ALA A 8 -2.92 -12.22 -3.69
CA ALA A 8 -4.31 -11.81 -3.45
C ALA A 8 -4.53 -11.66 -1.93
N GLU A 9 -3.58 -10.99 -1.27
CA GLU A 9 -3.46 -10.91 0.18
C GLU A 9 -4.49 -9.99 0.85
N SER A 10 -5.06 -9.06 0.09
CA SER A 10 -6.01 -8.07 0.57
C SER A 10 -7.09 -7.74 -0.47
N SER A 11 -8.18 -7.12 -0.06
CA SER A 11 -9.20 -6.56 -0.95
C SER A 11 -8.59 -5.52 -1.90
N TRP A 12 -7.64 -4.70 -1.42
CA TRP A 12 -6.89 -3.77 -2.26
C TRP A 12 -6.21 -4.51 -3.44
N ARG A 13 -5.50 -5.61 -3.14
CA ARG A 13 -4.80 -6.39 -4.16
C ARG A 13 -5.75 -7.02 -5.18
N ILE A 14 -6.89 -7.52 -4.71
CA ILE A 14 -7.94 -8.06 -5.58
C ILE A 14 -8.51 -6.96 -6.48
N ALA A 15 -8.83 -5.79 -5.93
CA ALA A 15 -9.32 -4.64 -6.70
C ALA A 15 -8.28 -4.16 -7.73
N ASN A 16 -6.99 -4.17 -7.39
CA ASN A 16 -5.90 -3.83 -8.30
C ASN A 16 -5.81 -4.83 -9.47
N THR A 17 -5.96 -6.13 -9.20
CA THR A 17 -6.02 -7.17 -10.25
C THR A 17 -7.21 -6.93 -11.18
N VAL A 18 -8.40 -6.73 -10.63
CA VAL A 18 -9.63 -6.47 -11.39
C VAL A 18 -9.49 -5.20 -12.24
N SER A 19 -8.91 -4.13 -11.67
CA SER A 19 -8.62 -2.89 -12.42
C SER A 19 -7.74 -3.14 -13.63
N MET A 20 -6.71 -3.97 -13.49
CA MET A 20 -5.79 -4.29 -14.57
C MET A 20 -6.47 -5.12 -15.68
N GLU A 21 -7.25 -6.15 -15.28
CA GLU A 21 -8.00 -7.00 -16.22
C GLU A 21 -9.03 -6.20 -17.02
N GLN A 22 -9.81 -5.35 -16.34
CA GLN A 22 -10.82 -4.51 -16.98
C GLN A 22 -10.18 -3.51 -17.94
N ALA A 23 -9.14 -2.81 -17.51
CA ALA A 23 -8.47 -1.83 -18.34
C ALA A 23 -7.82 -2.45 -19.59
N ALA A 24 -7.20 -3.64 -19.46
CA ALA A 24 -6.66 -4.36 -20.61
C ALA A 24 -7.75 -4.76 -21.60
N LYS A 25 -8.88 -5.29 -21.10
CA LYS A 25 -10.04 -5.67 -21.91
C LYS A 25 -10.64 -4.47 -22.65
N GLU A 26 -10.85 -3.35 -21.95
CA GLU A 26 -11.40 -2.11 -22.53
C GLU A 26 -10.45 -1.50 -23.57
N ALA A 27 -9.14 -1.64 -23.35
CA ALA A 27 -8.14 -1.21 -24.32
C ALA A 27 -7.96 -2.15 -25.51
N GLY A 28 -8.60 -3.33 -25.50
CA GLY A 28 -8.50 -4.34 -26.56
C GLY A 28 -7.19 -5.13 -26.55
N TYR A 29 -6.49 -5.19 -25.41
CA TYR A 29 -5.27 -5.96 -25.27
C TYR A 29 -5.53 -7.39 -24.73
N GLY A 30 -4.86 -8.39 -25.31
CA GLY A 30 -4.79 -9.73 -24.72
C GLY A 30 -3.92 -9.70 -23.47
N LEU A 31 -4.43 -10.23 -22.35
CA LEU A 31 -3.73 -10.29 -21.07
C LEU A 31 -3.44 -11.74 -20.69
N MET A 32 -2.13 -12.07 -20.53
CA MET A 32 -1.67 -13.28 -19.84
C MET A 32 -1.39 -12.88 -18.40
N MET A 33 -2.13 -13.44 -17.45
CA MET A 33 -1.98 -13.12 -16.04
C MET A 33 -1.46 -14.33 -15.26
N GLU A 34 -0.48 -14.08 -14.39
CA GLU A 34 0.09 -15.04 -13.46
C GLU A 34 0.07 -14.48 -12.04
N ASN A 35 -0.44 -15.25 -11.08
CA ASN A 35 -0.41 -14.91 -9.67
C ASN A 35 0.74 -15.67 -8.98
N ALA A 36 1.67 -14.93 -8.41
CA ALA A 36 2.86 -15.50 -7.77
C ALA A 36 2.60 -16.10 -6.38
N ASN A 37 1.42 -15.87 -5.79
CA ASN A 37 1.07 -16.35 -4.46
C ASN A 37 2.16 -16.03 -3.42
N GLN A 38 2.61 -14.77 -3.39
CA GLN A 38 3.62 -14.24 -2.46
C GLN A 38 5.01 -14.90 -2.58
N LYS A 39 5.38 -15.39 -3.79
CA LYS A 39 6.67 -16.07 -4.03
C LYS A 39 7.43 -15.40 -5.16
N GLN A 40 8.59 -14.80 -4.85
CA GLN A 40 9.43 -14.13 -5.84
C GLN A 40 9.86 -15.06 -6.98
N GLU A 41 10.22 -16.30 -6.69
CA GLU A 41 10.60 -17.27 -7.71
C GLU A 41 9.49 -17.49 -8.75
N LYS A 42 8.23 -17.47 -8.33
CA LYS A 42 7.10 -17.59 -9.27
C LYS A 42 6.92 -16.34 -10.13
N GLN A 43 7.19 -15.15 -9.59
CA GLN A 43 7.19 -13.93 -10.43
C GLN A 43 8.30 -13.99 -11.47
N ILE A 44 9.50 -14.43 -11.09
CA ILE A 44 10.63 -14.62 -12.02
C ILE A 44 10.26 -15.62 -13.11
N ASP A 45 9.65 -16.75 -12.75
CA ASP A 45 9.19 -17.76 -13.71
C ASP A 45 8.10 -17.21 -14.63
N ALA A 46 7.15 -16.43 -14.10
CA ALA A 46 6.12 -15.76 -14.90
C ALA A 46 6.73 -14.79 -15.93
N ILE A 47 7.69 -13.96 -15.52
CA ILE A 47 8.38 -13.02 -16.42
C ILE A 47 9.11 -13.80 -17.53
N ARG A 48 9.81 -14.90 -17.21
CA ARG A 48 10.44 -15.76 -18.21
C ARG A 48 9.44 -16.41 -19.17
N SER A 49 8.27 -16.83 -18.67
CA SER A 49 7.18 -17.31 -19.50
C SER A 49 6.70 -16.25 -20.47
N PHE A 50 6.50 -15.01 -20.01
CA PHE A 50 6.09 -13.89 -20.87
C PHE A 50 7.14 -13.58 -21.94
N ILE A 51 8.43 -13.67 -21.60
CA ILE A 51 9.53 -13.54 -22.58
C ILE A 51 9.45 -14.66 -23.63
N ALA A 52 9.27 -15.89 -23.23
CA ALA A 52 9.15 -17.04 -24.11
C ALA A 52 7.95 -16.93 -25.06
N TYR A 53 6.82 -16.44 -24.57
CA TYR A 53 5.62 -16.15 -25.38
C TYR A 53 5.72 -14.88 -26.23
N ARG A 54 6.79 -14.10 -26.07
CA ARG A 54 7.04 -12.85 -26.79
C ARG A 54 5.88 -11.86 -26.65
N VAL A 55 5.44 -11.61 -25.41
CA VAL A 55 4.46 -10.57 -25.14
C VAL A 55 5.01 -9.19 -25.51
N ASP A 56 4.14 -8.24 -25.88
CA ASP A 56 4.55 -6.89 -26.31
C ASP A 56 5.02 -6.01 -25.14
N VAL A 57 4.54 -6.28 -23.92
CA VAL A 57 4.89 -5.57 -22.69
C VAL A 57 4.71 -6.49 -21.50
N ILE A 58 5.60 -6.37 -20.52
CA ILE A 58 5.49 -7.03 -19.21
C ILE A 58 5.13 -5.97 -18.18
N VAL A 59 4.11 -6.27 -17.36
CA VAL A 59 3.74 -5.48 -16.18
C VAL A 59 3.85 -6.38 -14.96
N PHE A 60 4.43 -5.91 -13.87
CA PHE A 60 4.40 -6.67 -12.64
C PHE A 60 4.48 -5.79 -11.40
N SER A 61 3.91 -6.28 -10.28
CA SER A 61 4.03 -5.68 -8.95
C SER A 61 5.03 -6.51 -8.14
N PRO A 62 6.24 -6.00 -7.87
CA PRO A 62 7.28 -6.78 -7.19
C PRO A 62 6.90 -7.13 -5.76
N ILE A 63 7.15 -8.35 -5.32
CA ILE A 63 6.90 -8.76 -3.93
C ILE A 63 7.92 -8.14 -2.96
N VAL A 64 9.19 -8.08 -3.37
CA VAL A 64 10.31 -7.46 -2.65
C VAL A 64 11.09 -6.54 -3.59
N GLU A 65 11.97 -5.70 -3.03
CA GLU A 65 12.70 -4.69 -3.82
C GLU A 65 13.86 -5.26 -4.62
N THR A 66 14.49 -6.34 -4.20
CA THR A 66 15.75 -6.84 -4.76
C THR A 66 15.61 -8.15 -5.53
N GLY A 67 16.67 -8.52 -6.30
CA GLY A 67 16.76 -9.81 -7.00
C GLY A 67 16.15 -9.84 -8.40
N TRP A 68 15.83 -8.68 -8.99
CA TRP A 68 15.14 -8.58 -10.29
C TRP A 68 16.06 -8.38 -11.49
N ASP A 69 17.28 -7.87 -11.29
CA ASP A 69 18.16 -7.40 -12.36
C ASP A 69 18.41 -8.46 -13.44
N ASN A 70 18.57 -9.73 -13.05
CA ASN A 70 18.83 -10.82 -14.00
C ASN A 70 17.63 -11.03 -14.95
N VAL A 71 16.44 -11.26 -14.41
CA VAL A 71 15.25 -11.54 -15.24
C VAL A 71 14.80 -10.31 -16.04
N LEU A 72 15.00 -9.10 -15.51
CA LEU A 72 14.69 -7.88 -16.24
C LEU A 72 15.72 -7.61 -17.34
N SER A 73 16.99 -8.01 -17.16
CA SER A 73 17.99 -8.01 -18.22
C SER A 73 17.62 -8.99 -19.34
N GLU A 74 17.06 -10.17 -19.01
CA GLU A 74 16.54 -11.11 -20.01
C GLU A 74 15.39 -10.47 -20.83
N ALA A 75 14.44 -9.78 -20.17
CA ALA A 75 13.36 -9.05 -20.85
C ALA A 75 13.91 -7.93 -21.77
N LYS A 76 14.86 -7.14 -21.28
CA LYS A 76 15.54 -6.08 -22.03
C LYS A 76 16.25 -6.63 -23.27
N GLN A 77 16.98 -7.75 -23.15
CA GLN A 77 17.65 -8.43 -24.27
C GLN A 77 16.64 -8.97 -25.30
N ALA A 78 15.48 -9.40 -24.86
CA ALA A 78 14.37 -9.82 -25.72
C ALA A 78 13.65 -8.63 -26.40
N GLY A 79 13.99 -7.40 -26.04
CA GLY A 79 13.34 -6.19 -26.55
C GLY A 79 11.94 -5.94 -25.97
N ILE A 80 11.59 -6.58 -24.87
CA ILE A 80 10.26 -6.47 -24.23
C ILE A 80 10.32 -5.42 -23.13
N PRO A 81 9.59 -4.30 -23.25
CA PRO A 81 9.55 -3.26 -22.22
C PRO A 81 8.83 -3.75 -20.96
N VAL A 82 9.29 -3.27 -19.81
CA VAL A 82 8.74 -3.60 -18.50
C VAL A 82 8.14 -2.34 -17.86
N ILE A 83 6.95 -2.46 -17.30
CA ILE A 83 6.31 -1.46 -16.45
C ILE A 83 6.21 -2.05 -15.04
N LEU A 84 6.72 -1.32 -14.05
CA LEU A 84 6.50 -1.62 -12.65
C LEU A 84 5.14 -1.04 -12.23
N MET A 85 4.34 -1.81 -11.52
CA MET A 85 3.05 -1.37 -11.00
C MET A 85 3.00 -1.54 -9.48
N ASP A 86 2.45 -0.54 -8.78
CA ASP A 86 2.29 -0.51 -7.33
C ASP A 86 3.63 -0.42 -6.58
N ARG A 87 4.47 -1.45 -6.63
CA ARG A 87 5.75 -1.51 -5.90
C ARG A 87 6.94 -1.25 -6.81
N MET A 88 7.98 -0.64 -6.24
CA MET A 88 9.26 -0.39 -6.92
C MET A 88 10.27 -1.50 -6.65
N ILE A 89 11.35 -1.49 -7.43
CA ILE A 89 12.53 -2.33 -7.24
C ILE A 89 13.74 -1.47 -6.88
N GLU A 90 14.70 -2.08 -6.22
CA GLU A 90 16.04 -1.52 -6.04
C GLU A 90 16.95 -2.06 -7.15
N THR A 91 17.46 -1.18 -8.00
CA THR A 91 18.37 -1.50 -9.08
C THR A 91 19.34 -0.36 -9.36
N GLN A 92 20.54 -0.68 -9.85
CA GLN A 92 21.51 0.30 -10.31
C GLN A 92 21.38 0.59 -11.82
N ASP A 93 20.51 -0.14 -12.54
CA ASP A 93 20.24 0.06 -13.96
C ASP A 93 18.76 0.44 -14.20
N ASP A 94 18.48 1.74 -14.17
CA ASP A 94 17.15 2.28 -14.43
C ASP A 94 16.58 1.93 -15.81
N SER A 95 17.42 1.44 -16.73
CA SER A 95 16.97 1.03 -18.06
C SER A 95 16.28 -0.34 -18.08
N LEU A 96 16.26 -1.07 -16.97
CA LEU A 96 15.60 -2.37 -16.83
C LEU A 96 14.07 -2.27 -16.84
N TYR A 97 13.53 -1.10 -16.56
CA TYR A 97 12.09 -0.83 -16.68
C TYR A 97 11.85 0.51 -17.37
N LYS A 98 10.72 0.63 -18.07
CA LYS A 98 10.36 1.84 -18.82
C LYS A 98 9.65 2.87 -17.96
N ALA A 99 8.72 2.41 -17.11
CA ALA A 99 7.91 3.26 -16.26
C ALA A 99 7.53 2.56 -14.96
N TYR A 100 7.21 3.36 -13.97
CA TYR A 100 6.56 2.96 -12.73
C TYR A 100 5.20 3.66 -12.63
N VAL A 101 4.17 2.91 -12.22
CA VAL A 101 2.81 3.40 -11.93
C VAL A 101 2.42 2.93 -10.54
N GLY A 102 2.29 3.84 -9.59
CA GLY A 102 1.93 3.50 -8.21
C GLY A 102 1.83 4.73 -7.34
N ALA A 103 1.37 4.55 -6.11
CA ALA A 103 1.26 5.60 -5.11
C ALA A 103 2.63 6.20 -4.73
N ASP A 104 2.60 7.40 -4.18
CA ASP A 104 3.74 7.97 -3.46
C ASP A 104 3.64 7.56 -1.99
N PHE A 105 4.17 6.38 -1.68
CA PHE A 105 4.12 5.80 -0.33
C PHE A 105 4.79 6.68 0.74
N TYR A 106 5.81 7.46 0.36
CA TYR A 106 6.41 8.42 1.27
C TYR A 106 5.42 9.54 1.61
N ALA A 107 4.75 10.09 0.61
CA ALA A 107 3.74 11.12 0.81
C ALA A 107 2.53 10.59 1.61
N GLU A 108 2.17 9.31 1.47
CA GLU A 108 1.14 8.67 2.32
C GLU A 108 1.57 8.65 3.79
N GLY A 109 2.80 8.24 4.09
CA GLY A 109 3.36 8.29 5.44
C GLY A 109 3.40 9.70 6.02
N VAL A 110 3.79 10.69 5.20
CA VAL A 110 3.77 12.12 5.58
C VAL A 110 2.35 12.55 5.96
N ARG A 111 1.33 12.23 5.15
CA ARG A 111 -0.07 12.57 5.45
C ARG A 111 -0.56 11.95 6.76
N ALA A 112 -0.18 10.70 7.03
CA ALA A 112 -0.50 10.03 8.30
C ALA A 112 0.13 10.75 9.49
N GLY A 113 1.40 11.15 9.38
CA GLY A 113 2.12 11.92 10.40
C GLY A 113 1.54 13.31 10.61
N GLU A 114 1.23 14.05 9.54
CA GLU A 114 0.61 15.38 9.60
C GLU A 114 -0.77 15.33 10.26
N TYR A 115 -1.58 14.29 9.94
CA TYR A 115 -2.82 14.06 10.64
C TYR A 115 -2.60 13.87 12.14
N LEU A 116 -1.64 13.03 12.54
CA LEU A 116 -1.36 12.77 13.96
C LEU A 116 -0.91 14.04 14.71
N VAL A 117 -0.04 14.85 14.11
CA VAL A 117 0.36 16.15 14.68
C VAL A 117 -0.87 17.04 14.89
N ARG A 118 -1.70 17.21 13.87
CA ARG A 118 -2.94 18.00 13.97
C ARG A 118 -3.88 17.47 15.05
N LYS A 119 -3.98 16.13 15.18
CA LYS A 119 -4.83 15.48 16.20
C LYS A 119 -4.29 15.72 17.60
N ALA A 120 -2.98 15.60 17.80
CA ALA A 120 -2.32 15.88 19.07
C ALA A 120 -2.53 17.34 19.50
N ASP A 121 -2.41 18.30 18.56
CA ASP A 121 -2.68 19.73 18.82
C ASP A 121 -4.13 19.96 19.26
N ALA A 122 -5.09 19.35 18.57
CA ALA A 122 -6.51 19.47 18.88
C ALA A 122 -6.89 18.89 20.24
N LEU A 123 -6.18 17.84 20.68
CA LEU A 123 -6.37 17.19 21.97
C LEU A 123 -5.57 17.86 23.10
N GLY A 124 -4.62 18.73 22.79
CA GLY A 124 -3.64 19.26 23.75
C GLY A 124 -2.77 18.16 24.36
N ALA A 125 -2.45 17.13 23.57
CA ALA A 125 -1.69 15.98 24.03
C ALA A 125 -0.22 16.35 24.26
N GLU A 126 0.33 16.01 25.41
CA GLU A 126 1.74 16.24 25.76
C GLU A 126 2.64 15.03 25.47
N HIS A 127 2.04 13.82 25.41
CA HIS A 127 2.75 12.58 25.12
C HIS A 127 1.81 11.56 24.50
N LEU A 128 2.22 10.92 23.38
CA LEU A 128 1.49 9.86 22.68
C LEU A 128 2.42 8.70 22.36
N ARG A 129 2.03 7.50 22.78
CA ARG A 129 2.73 6.23 22.55
C ARG A 129 2.10 5.55 21.33
N ILE A 130 2.92 5.31 20.33
CA ILE A 130 2.51 4.82 19.02
C ILE A 130 2.94 3.37 18.86
N ALA A 131 2.00 2.49 18.57
CA ALA A 131 2.25 1.16 18.05
C ALA A 131 2.09 1.18 16.52
N GLU A 132 3.08 0.71 15.79
CA GLU A 132 3.07 0.65 14.33
C GLU A 132 2.88 -0.79 13.87
N ILE A 133 1.92 -1.03 12.97
CA ILE A 133 1.71 -2.33 12.31
C ILE A 133 2.15 -2.19 10.86
N CYS A 134 3.32 -2.73 10.57
CA CYS A 134 4.01 -2.61 9.29
C CYS A 134 3.49 -3.61 8.26
N GLY A 135 3.64 -3.25 6.98
CA GLY A 135 3.42 -4.17 5.87
C GLY A 135 4.57 -5.17 5.68
N THR A 136 4.58 -5.85 4.54
CA THR A 136 5.62 -6.83 4.19
C THR A 136 7.02 -6.22 4.23
N THR A 137 7.90 -6.83 5.02
CA THR A 137 9.31 -6.46 5.10
C THR A 137 9.97 -6.46 3.71
N ASP A 138 10.93 -5.55 3.49
CA ASP A 138 11.62 -5.35 2.21
C ASP A 138 10.70 -5.00 1.03
N SER A 139 9.56 -4.34 1.31
CA SER A 139 8.70 -3.75 0.27
C SER A 139 8.71 -2.22 0.33
N THR A 140 8.62 -1.59 -0.85
CA THR A 140 8.59 -0.11 -0.94
C THR A 140 7.46 0.53 -0.12
N PRO A 141 6.20 0.02 -0.12
CA PRO A 141 5.14 0.64 0.68
C PRO A 141 5.42 0.59 2.19
N MET A 142 5.99 -0.51 2.70
CA MET A 142 6.35 -0.59 4.13
C MET A 142 7.43 0.43 4.47
N ARG A 143 8.54 0.41 3.74
CA ARG A 143 9.70 1.28 3.99
C ARG A 143 9.34 2.76 3.87
N ASP A 144 8.64 3.14 2.82
CA ASP A 144 8.41 4.55 2.52
C ASP A 144 7.27 5.15 3.35
N ARG A 145 6.21 4.39 3.68
CA ARG A 145 5.18 4.79 4.66
C ARG A 145 5.80 5.03 6.04
N HIS A 146 6.63 4.09 6.52
CA HIS A 146 7.37 4.26 7.77
C HIS A 146 8.23 5.53 7.74
N ARG A 147 9.07 5.67 6.71
CA ARG A 147 9.98 6.82 6.58
C ARG A 147 9.23 8.15 6.55
N GLY A 148 8.17 8.27 5.74
CA GLY A 148 7.37 9.48 5.64
C GLY A 148 6.72 9.85 6.98
N PHE A 149 6.16 8.87 7.68
CA PHE A 149 5.58 9.07 9.00
C PHE A 149 6.62 9.52 10.02
N MET A 150 7.76 8.84 10.10
CA MET A 150 8.86 9.17 11.03
C MET A 150 9.50 10.52 10.74
N ASP A 151 9.60 10.95 9.48
CA ASP A 151 10.15 12.26 9.11
C ASP A 151 9.27 13.43 9.61
N VAL A 152 7.99 13.19 9.82
CA VAL A 152 7.06 14.17 10.43
C VAL A 152 7.12 14.10 11.95
N ILE A 153 6.81 12.93 12.53
CA ILE A 153 6.64 12.80 14.00
C ILE A 153 7.95 12.77 14.77
N GLY A 154 9.03 12.27 14.17
CA GLY A 154 10.33 12.10 14.85
C GLY A 154 11.01 13.41 15.26
N LYS A 155 10.49 14.57 14.81
CA LYS A 155 10.97 15.91 15.20
C LYS A 155 10.22 16.48 16.41
N ASP A 156 9.17 15.82 16.86
CA ASP A 156 8.31 16.27 17.94
C ASP A 156 8.38 15.32 19.14
N ALA A 157 8.92 15.81 20.25
CA ALA A 157 9.14 15.02 21.46
C ALA A 157 7.85 14.47 22.11
N ARG A 158 6.69 14.90 21.65
CA ARG A 158 5.39 14.36 22.10
C ARG A 158 5.16 12.91 21.64
N PHE A 159 5.82 12.49 20.58
CA PHE A 159 5.57 11.19 19.94
C PHE A 159 6.68 10.19 20.28
N THR A 160 6.28 9.00 20.66
CA THR A 160 7.19 7.87 20.89
C THR A 160 6.64 6.62 20.21
N VAL A 161 7.33 6.12 19.19
CA VAL A 161 7.03 4.78 18.65
C VAL A 161 7.56 3.76 19.66
N ILE A 162 6.65 3.05 20.31
CA ILE A 162 6.97 2.07 21.35
C ILE A 162 7.26 0.68 20.79
N ASP A 163 6.68 0.39 19.62
CA ASP A 163 6.92 -0.85 18.87
C ASP A 163 6.52 -0.70 17.40
N SER A 164 7.20 -1.50 16.55
CA SER A 164 6.86 -1.68 15.13
C SER A 164 6.85 -3.17 14.84
N VAL A 165 5.72 -3.72 14.41
CA VAL A 165 5.51 -5.17 14.22
C VAL A 165 5.07 -5.48 12.80
N ASP A 166 5.51 -6.61 12.25
CA ASP A 166 5.25 -7.00 10.87
C ASP A 166 3.90 -7.72 10.72
N GLY A 167 2.98 -7.10 10.02
CA GLY A 167 1.65 -7.63 9.72
C GLY A 167 1.47 -8.11 8.28
N ASP A 168 2.51 -8.04 7.43
CA ASP A 168 2.56 -8.59 6.07
C ASP A 168 1.42 -8.13 5.14
N PHE A 169 0.74 -7.02 5.44
CA PHE A 169 -0.48 -6.55 4.77
C PHE A 169 -1.67 -7.52 4.88
N LEU A 170 -1.63 -8.50 5.81
CA LEU A 170 -2.66 -9.50 6.01
C LEU A 170 -3.59 -9.15 7.17
N GLN A 171 -4.89 -9.27 6.97
CA GLN A 171 -5.88 -9.02 8.04
C GLN A 171 -5.65 -9.92 9.26
N SER A 172 -5.39 -11.21 9.05
CA SER A 172 -5.12 -12.16 10.13
C SER A 172 -3.86 -11.80 10.93
N LYS A 173 -2.84 -11.27 10.25
CA LYS A 173 -1.62 -10.80 10.90
C LYS A 173 -1.84 -9.51 11.67
N GLY A 174 -2.63 -8.58 11.16
CA GLY A 174 -3.04 -7.40 11.91
C GLY A 174 -3.77 -7.76 13.22
N GLU A 175 -4.60 -8.82 13.19
CA GLU A 175 -5.23 -9.37 14.41
C GLU A 175 -4.19 -9.97 15.37
N GLU A 176 -3.21 -10.74 14.88
CA GLU A 176 -2.11 -11.28 15.71
C GLU A 176 -1.28 -10.15 16.32
N CYS A 177 -0.80 -9.20 15.52
CA CYS A 177 -0.02 -8.05 15.96
C CYS A 177 -0.72 -7.24 17.05
N MET A 178 -2.01 -6.92 16.86
CA MET A 178 -2.75 -6.16 17.87
C MET A 178 -2.90 -6.93 19.18
N ARG A 179 -3.08 -8.24 19.11
CA ARG A 179 -3.17 -9.09 20.30
C ARG A 179 -1.84 -9.10 21.08
N GLU A 180 -0.72 -9.24 20.38
CA GLU A 180 0.63 -9.20 20.96
C GLU A 180 0.95 -7.81 21.55
N LEU A 181 0.59 -6.74 20.87
CA LEU A 181 0.79 -5.37 21.36
C LEU A 181 -0.02 -5.11 22.65
N LEU A 182 -1.28 -5.57 22.71
CA LEU A 182 -2.11 -5.45 23.93
C LEU A 182 -1.58 -6.33 25.06
N GLU A 183 -1.06 -7.52 24.79
CA GLU A 183 -0.44 -8.37 25.80
C GLU A 183 0.83 -7.74 26.38
N LYS A 184 1.63 -7.09 25.54
CA LYS A 184 2.90 -6.48 25.92
C LYS A 184 2.74 -5.15 26.66
N TYR A 185 1.84 -4.29 26.21
CA TYR A 185 1.73 -2.91 26.68
C TYR A 185 0.44 -2.61 27.44
N GLY A 186 -0.57 -3.47 27.35
CA GLY A 186 -1.92 -3.18 27.81
C GLY A 186 -2.61 -2.12 26.91
N ALA A 187 -3.94 -2.04 26.99
CA ALA A 187 -4.68 -1.03 26.23
C ALA A 187 -4.35 0.41 26.67
N ASP A 188 -4.11 0.62 27.97
CA ASP A 188 -3.71 1.93 28.51
C ASP A 188 -2.24 2.29 28.15
N GLY A 189 -1.49 1.36 27.57
CA GLY A 189 -0.11 1.56 27.15
C GLY A 189 0.06 2.04 25.71
N ILE A 190 -1.03 2.10 24.92
CA ILE A 190 -1.03 2.46 23.50
C ILE A 190 -2.03 3.60 23.28
N ASP A 191 -1.54 4.74 22.81
CA ASP A 191 -2.38 5.92 22.53
C ASP A 191 -2.75 5.99 21.03
N VAL A 192 -1.87 5.46 20.16
CA VAL A 192 -2.02 5.52 18.70
C VAL A 192 -1.67 4.16 18.10
N VAL A 193 -2.48 3.69 17.16
CA VAL A 193 -2.13 2.61 16.25
C VAL A 193 -2.00 3.20 14.85
N TYR A 194 -0.79 3.15 14.27
CA TYR A 194 -0.55 3.43 12.87
C TYR A 194 -0.34 2.11 12.12
N SER A 195 -1.27 1.78 11.26
CA SER A 195 -1.22 0.55 10.45
C SER A 195 -1.03 0.89 8.98
N HIS A 196 -0.13 0.16 8.32
CA HIS A 196 0.26 0.46 6.94
C HIS A 196 -0.79 0.08 5.90
N ASN A 197 -1.89 -0.60 6.28
CA ASN A 197 -3.03 -0.80 5.39
C ASN A 197 -4.34 -1.11 6.14
N ASP A 198 -5.45 -1.00 5.41
CA ASP A 198 -6.80 -1.22 5.94
C ASP A 198 -7.04 -2.67 6.37
N ALA A 199 -6.54 -3.65 5.62
CA ALA A 199 -6.71 -5.05 5.98
C ALA A 199 -6.16 -5.37 7.37
N MET A 200 -4.92 -4.94 7.68
CA MET A 200 -4.34 -5.11 9.01
C MET A 200 -5.11 -4.32 10.08
N THR A 201 -5.55 -3.10 9.74
CA THR A 201 -6.35 -2.27 10.66
C THR A 201 -7.68 -2.92 11.00
N LEU A 202 -8.39 -3.46 10.02
CA LEU A 202 -9.65 -4.19 10.25
C LEU A 202 -9.41 -5.44 11.11
N GLY A 203 -8.28 -6.12 10.93
CA GLY A 203 -7.84 -7.20 11.82
C GLY A 203 -7.59 -6.72 13.25
N ALA A 204 -6.89 -5.60 13.42
CA ALA A 204 -6.66 -4.99 14.72
C ALA A 204 -7.97 -4.57 15.41
N LEU A 205 -8.90 -3.98 14.66
CA LEU A 205 -10.23 -3.60 15.18
C LEU A 205 -11.02 -4.82 15.72
N ASN A 206 -10.92 -6.00 15.10
CA ASN A 206 -11.53 -7.23 15.58
C ASN A 206 -11.06 -7.64 16.99
N VAL A 207 -9.83 -7.26 17.36
CA VAL A 207 -9.28 -7.48 18.70
C VAL A 207 -9.73 -6.38 19.65
N LEU A 208 -9.65 -5.12 19.23
CA LEU A 208 -10.03 -3.96 20.03
C LEU A 208 -11.51 -3.99 20.42
N GLU A 209 -12.41 -4.46 19.56
CA GLU A 209 -13.84 -4.63 19.85
C GLU A 209 -14.12 -5.66 20.95
N LYS A 210 -13.21 -6.61 21.18
CA LYS A 210 -13.30 -7.61 22.24
C LYS A 210 -12.59 -7.20 23.54
N THR A 211 -11.88 -6.06 23.48
CA THR A 211 -11.15 -5.48 24.61
C THR A 211 -12.07 -4.51 25.38
N ASP A 212 -11.72 -4.18 26.63
CA ASP A 212 -12.49 -3.23 27.41
C ASP A 212 -12.67 -1.90 26.65
N ALA A 213 -13.92 -1.58 26.32
CA ALA A 213 -14.27 -0.39 25.55
C ALA A 213 -13.83 0.92 26.23
N ALA A 214 -13.70 0.95 27.57
CA ALA A 214 -13.24 2.13 28.28
C ALA A 214 -11.72 2.37 28.03
N ALA A 215 -10.93 1.30 27.95
CA ALA A 215 -9.49 1.38 27.73
C ALA A 215 -9.11 1.73 26.28
N THR A 216 -9.96 1.37 25.30
CA THR A 216 -9.66 1.60 23.86
C THR A 216 -10.36 2.84 23.30
N LYS A 217 -11.28 3.46 24.05
CA LYS A 217 -12.15 4.55 23.56
C LYS A 217 -11.42 5.77 22.98
N ASN A 218 -10.26 6.08 23.52
CA ASN A 218 -9.49 7.27 23.13
C ASN A 218 -8.29 6.92 22.23
N MET A 219 -8.15 5.67 21.83
CA MET A 219 -7.06 5.24 20.95
C MET A 219 -7.25 5.84 19.56
N ILE A 220 -6.20 6.48 19.06
CA ILE A 220 -6.19 7.07 17.71
C ILE A 220 -5.78 5.98 16.72
N ILE A 221 -6.62 5.70 15.72
CA ILE A 221 -6.36 4.70 14.69
C ILE A 221 -6.15 5.38 13.35
N ILE A 222 -4.98 5.16 12.76
CA ILE A 222 -4.58 5.69 11.45
C ILE A 222 -4.29 4.50 10.52
N THR A 223 -4.87 4.51 9.34
CA THR A 223 -4.74 3.45 8.34
C THR A 223 -4.45 4.02 6.95
N VAL A 224 -4.10 3.13 6.03
CA VAL A 224 -3.85 3.46 4.62
C VAL A 224 -4.61 2.48 3.74
N ASP A 225 -5.09 2.87 2.64
CA ASP A 225 -5.68 2.33 1.42
C ASP A 225 -6.96 3.09 1.03
N GLY A 226 -8.00 3.06 1.85
CA GLY A 226 -9.31 3.64 1.54
C GLY A 226 -10.32 2.59 1.08
N GLU A 227 -10.25 1.37 1.65
CA GLU A 227 -11.26 0.34 1.44
C GLU A 227 -12.61 0.78 2.04
N LYS A 228 -13.69 0.33 1.41
CA LYS A 228 -15.05 0.67 1.87
C LYS A 228 -15.26 0.41 3.37
N ASP A 229 -14.83 -0.76 3.86
CA ASP A 229 -15.02 -1.15 5.26
C ASP A 229 -14.22 -0.26 6.23
N ALA A 230 -13.04 0.23 5.82
CA ALA A 230 -12.23 1.17 6.61
C ALA A 230 -12.86 2.57 6.62
N VAL A 231 -13.37 3.05 5.47
CA VAL A 231 -14.09 4.33 5.40
C VAL A 231 -15.40 4.27 6.19
N ASP A 232 -16.11 3.15 6.14
CA ASP A 232 -17.32 2.94 6.98
C ASP A 232 -16.95 2.91 8.49
N ALA A 233 -15.80 2.33 8.85
CA ALA A 233 -15.29 2.37 10.22
C ALA A 233 -14.88 3.79 10.66
N LEU A 234 -14.31 4.61 9.75
CA LEU A 234 -14.05 6.02 9.99
C LEU A 234 -15.35 6.79 10.25
N LYS A 235 -16.36 6.61 9.40
CA LYS A 235 -17.71 7.21 9.60
C LYS A 235 -18.37 6.79 10.90
N ALA A 236 -18.08 5.58 11.36
CA ALA A 236 -18.56 5.06 12.65
C ALA A 236 -17.71 5.50 13.86
N GLY A 237 -16.63 6.28 13.65
CA GLY A 237 -15.73 6.75 14.70
C GLY A 237 -14.80 5.67 15.29
N ARG A 238 -14.59 4.55 14.58
CA ARG A 238 -13.69 3.47 14.98
C ARG A 238 -12.27 3.62 14.41
N ILE A 239 -12.13 4.39 13.34
CA ILE A 239 -10.88 4.83 12.74
C ILE A 239 -10.91 6.36 12.76
N ASN A 240 -9.76 7.00 12.83
CA ASN A 240 -9.65 8.46 12.89
C ASN A 240 -9.10 9.06 11.59
N CYS A 241 -8.27 8.32 10.86
CA CYS A 241 -7.73 8.76 9.57
C CYS A 241 -7.52 7.56 8.64
N VAL A 242 -7.96 7.71 7.40
CA VAL A 242 -7.74 6.80 6.27
C VAL A 242 -6.99 7.56 5.20
N VAL A 243 -5.70 7.26 5.02
CA VAL A 243 -4.89 7.80 3.92
C VAL A 243 -5.21 7.00 2.67
N GLN A 244 -5.49 7.68 1.55
CA GLN A 244 -5.87 7.01 0.31
C GLN A 244 -4.65 6.41 -0.40
N CYS A 245 -4.80 5.17 -0.87
CA CYS A 245 -3.92 4.48 -1.80
C CYS A 245 -4.81 3.74 -2.81
N THR A 246 -4.93 4.25 -4.03
CA THR A 246 -5.88 3.70 -5.01
C THR A 246 -5.39 2.39 -5.63
N PRO A 247 -6.24 1.34 -5.67
CA PRO A 247 -5.94 0.11 -6.42
C PRO A 247 -6.17 0.26 -7.93
N HIS A 248 -6.83 1.34 -8.39
CA HIS A 248 -7.28 1.52 -9.77
C HIS A 248 -6.17 1.98 -10.72
N LEU A 249 -5.06 1.24 -10.78
CA LEU A 249 -3.89 1.57 -11.58
C LEU A 249 -3.99 1.12 -13.05
N GLY A 250 -4.88 0.18 -13.38
CA GLY A 250 -5.03 -0.38 -14.71
C GLY A 250 -5.19 0.65 -15.84
N PRO A 251 -6.08 1.66 -15.73
CA PRO A 251 -6.23 2.70 -16.74
C PRO A 251 -4.95 3.49 -17.01
N SER A 252 -4.17 3.78 -15.96
CA SER A 252 -2.89 4.48 -16.07
C SER A 252 -1.83 3.62 -16.77
N VAL A 253 -1.76 2.32 -16.43
CA VAL A 253 -0.89 1.37 -17.14
C VAL A 253 -1.26 1.31 -18.62
N MET A 254 -2.55 1.17 -18.96
CA MET A 254 -3.00 1.12 -20.35
C MET A 254 -2.71 2.41 -21.13
N LYS A 255 -2.75 3.57 -20.46
CA LYS A 255 -2.33 4.84 -21.05
C LYS A 255 -0.86 4.80 -21.45
N LEU A 256 0.04 4.36 -20.54
CA LEU A 256 1.46 4.25 -20.84
C LEU A 256 1.75 3.23 -21.94
N VAL A 257 1.08 2.08 -21.94
CA VAL A 257 1.20 1.06 -22.99
C VAL A 257 0.84 1.66 -24.36
N ARG A 258 -0.25 2.42 -24.45
CA ARG A 258 -0.65 3.11 -25.70
C ARG A 258 0.36 4.15 -26.14
N GLU A 259 0.92 4.93 -25.22
CA GLU A 259 1.95 5.93 -25.51
C GLU A 259 3.22 5.26 -26.06
N MET A 260 3.69 4.18 -25.44
CA MET A 260 4.84 3.40 -25.93
C MET A 260 4.58 2.78 -27.30
N THR A 261 3.38 2.23 -27.54
CA THR A 261 3.00 1.66 -28.84
C THR A 261 2.96 2.72 -29.94
N ALA A 262 2.63 3.96 -29.58
CA ALA A 262 2.65 5.11 -30.47
C ALA A 262 4.09 5.70 -30.67
N GLY A 263 5.11 5.08 -30.12
CA GLY A 263 6.51 5.53 -30.20
C GLY A 263 6.83 6.72 -29.29
N LYS A 264 6.00 7.01 -28.30
CA LYS A 264 6.25 8.06 -27.31
C LYS A 264 6.99 7.46 -26.11
N GLU A 265 7.93 8.23 -25.54
CA GLU A 265 8.57 7.87 -24.28
C GLU A 265 7.59 8.19 -23.12
N PRO A 266 7.23 7.20 -22.29
CA PRO A 266 6.37 7.45 -21.14
C PRO A 266 7.14 8.19 -20.03
N PRO A 267 6.46 8.88 -19.10
CA PRO A 267 7.12 9.38 -17.89
C PRO A 267 7.70 8.20 -17.10
N LYS A 268 8.88 8.41 -16.50
CA LYS A 268 9.55 7.37 -15.73
C LYS A 268 8.75 6.95 -14.50
N VAL A 269 8.08 7.92 -13.88
CA VAL A 269 7.25 7.73 -12.68
C VAL A 269 5.89 8.39 -12.91
N TYR A 270 4.84 7.69 -12.55
CA TYR A 270 3.48 8.19 -12.54
C TYR A 270 2.82 7.86 -11.18
N HIS A 271 2.47 8.90 -10.43
CA HIS A 271 1.67 8.78 -9.22
C HIS A 271 0.23 9.24 -9.48
N PRO A 272 -0.80 8.46 -9.08
CA PRO A 272 -2.17 8.95 -9.03
C PRO A 272 -2.31 10.07 -8.00
N GLU A 273 -3.34 10.91 -8.16
CA GLU A 273 -3.70 11.87 -7.12
C GLU A 273 -4.41 11.14 -5.98
N GLU A 274 -3.93 11.35 -4.76
CA GLU A 274 -4.42 10.72 -3.54
C GLU A 274 -4.44 11.72 -2.39
N GLY A 275 -5.33 11.51 -1.43
CA GLY A 275 -5.51 12.34 -0.27
C GLY A 275 -5.64 11.53 1.03
N ALA A 276 -6.42 12.05 1.95
CA ALA A 276 -6.80 11.34 3.17
C ALA A 276 -8.20 11.79 3.59
N PHE A 277 -8.95 10.89 4.23
CA PHE A 277 -10.16 11.17 4.96
C PHE A 277 -9.89 11.07 6.46
N SER A 278 -10.46 11.96 7.25
CA SER A 278 -10.22 11.97 8.70
C SER A 278 -11.44 12.44 9.48
N ASP A 279 -11.40 12.29 10.79
CA ASP A 279 -12.43 12.79 11.71
C ASP A 279 -12.44 14.33 11.84
N PHE A 280 -11.62 15.03 11.04
CA PHE A 280 -11.69 16.48 10.86
C PHE A 280 -12.53 16.90 9.65
N ASP A 281 -12.92 15.96 8.81
CA ASP A 281 -13.64 16.22 7.57
C ASP A 281 -15.16 16.06 7.76
N ASP A 282 -15.94 16.59 6.82
CA ASP A 282 -17.37 16.29 6.76
C ASP A 282 -17.59 14.87 6.21
N LEU A 283 -17.69 13.90 7.12
CA LEU A 283 -17.85 12.48 6.76
C LEU A 283 -19.22 12.15 6.15
N THR A 284 -20.13 13.14 6.04
CA THR A 284 -21.41 12.98 5.31
C THR A 284 -21.30 13.37 3.84
N ASP A 285 -20.18 13.97 3.42
CA ASP A 285 -19.91 14.29 2.02
C ASP A 285 -19.85 12.98 1.19
N PRO A 286 -20.63 12.88 0.09
CA PRO A 286 -20.57 11.74 -0.82
C PRO A 286 -19.16 11.45 -1.40
N ALA A 287 -18.27 12.43 -1.44
CA ALA A 287 -16.89 12.23 -1.88
C ALA A 287 -16.04 11.42 -0.88
N VAL A 288 -16.47 11.29 0.37
CA VAL A 288 -15.86 10.43 1.38
C VAL A 288 -16.40 9.01 1.16
N GLU A 289 -15.83 8.32 0.20
CA GLU A 289 -16.23 6.96 -0.20
C GLU A 289 -15.00 6.08 -0.38
N GLY A 290 -15.09 4.82 0.04
CA GLY A 290 -14.07 3.80 -0.17
C GLY A 290 -14.31 3.04 -1.49
N PHE A 291 -13.24 2.41 -2.02
CA PHE A 291 -13.29 1.56 -3.20
C PHE A 291 -13.83 0.15 -2.90
#